data_02b879dbd34e43f4d27c1388a3021acb
#
_entry.id   02b879dbd34e43f4d27c1388a3021acb
#
_cell.length_a   1.000
_cell.length_b   1.000
_cell.length_c   1.000
_cell.angle_alpha   90.00
_cell.angle_beta   90.00
_cell.angle_gamma   90.00
#
_symmetry.space_group_name_H-M   'P 1'
#
loop_
_entity.id
_entity.type
_entity.pdbx_description
1 polymer ?
#
loop_
_entity_poly.entity_id
_entity_poly.type
_entity_poly.pdbx_seq_one_letter_code
_entity_poly.pdbx_strand_id
1 'polypeptide(L)' 'MADLIASDEIAFRLELTAAQLKIVHTALKSLYDDLGHEEHDVKHVVQAVLAKLPGEHEIRAIDLDRELRGSTPA' A
#
# COMPACT_ATOMS: atom_id res chain seq x y z
N MET A 1 -8.31 -22.21 10.35
CA MET A 1 -7.34 -22.80 9.45
C MET A 1 -6.35 -21.79 9.00
N ALA A 2 -6.00 -20.97 9.91
CA ALA A 2 -5.06 -19.91 9.63
C ALA A 2 -3.69 -20.43 9.24
N ASP A 3 -3.45 -21.66 9.53
CA ASP A 3 -2.15 -22.26 9.31
C ASP A 3 -1.98 -22.85 7.92
N LEU A 4 -2.92 -22.61 7.02
CA LEU A 4 -2.81 -23.15 5.66
C LEU A 4 -1.75 -22.43 4.84
N ILE A 5 -1.34 -21.24 5.24
CA ILE A 5 -0.34 -20.46 4.53
C ILE A 5 0.82 -20.18 5.47
N ALA A 6 2.01 -20.56 5.03
CA ALA A 6 3.20 -20.27 5.81
C ALA A 6 3.44 -18.76 5.85
N SER A 7 4.14 -18.29 6.89
CA SER A 7 4.30 -16.86 7.11
C SER A 7 5.07 -16.16 5.98
N ASP A 8 5.89 -16.89 5.25
CA ASP A 8 6.66 -16.31 4.14
C ASP A 8 6.04 -16.65 2.79
N GLU A 9 4.89 -17.29 2.78
CA GLU A 9 4.22 -17.70 1.56
C GLU A 9 3.32 -16.58 1.06
N ILE A 10 3.25 -16.42 -0.26
CA ILE A 10 2.38 -15.40 -0.85
C ILE A 10 0.93 -15.78 -0.64
N ALA A 11 0.21 -14.94 0.07
CA ALA A 11 -1.21 -15.17 0.32
C ALA A 11 -2.09 -14.57 -0.75
N PHE A 12 -1.64 -13.50 -1.41
CA PHE A 12 -2.47 -12.79 -2.37
C PHE A 12 -1.61 -11.96 -3.31
N ARG A 13 -2.05 -11.86 -4.55
CA ARG A 13 -1.41 -10.98 -5.54
C ARG A 13 -2.43 -9.97 -6.00
N LEU A 14 -1.99 -8.74 -6.22
CA LEU A 14 -2.90 -7.65 -6.49
C LEU A 14 -2.29 -6.72 -7.54
N GLU A 15 -3.13 -6.33 -8.49
CA GLU A 15 -2.74 -5.32 -9.48
C GLU A 15 -3.56 -4.06 -9.22
N LEU A 16 -2.91 -2.92 -9.27
CA LEU A 16 -3.54 -1.65 -8.93
C LEU A 16 -3.40 -0.66 -10.07
N THR A 17 -4.46 0.12 -10.29
CA THR A 17 -4.36 1.28 -11.15
C THR A 17 -3.57 2.36 -10.45
N ALA A 18 -3.23 3.42 -11.20
CA ALA A 18 -2.46 4.52 -10.60
C ALA A 18 -3.20 5.16 -9.44
N ALA A 19 -4.50 5.39 -9.59
CA ALA A 19 -5.28 5.99 -8.51
C ALA A 19 -5.32 5.08 -7.29
N GLN A 20 -5.54 3.79 -7.51
CA GLN A 20 -5.59 2.83 -6.42
C GLN A 20 -4.24 2.74 -5.72
N LEU A 21 -3.16 2.75 -6.48
CA LEU A 21 -1.82 2.69 -5.92
C LEU A 21 -1.55 3.89 -5.01
N LYS A 22 -1.93 5.08 -5.46
CA LYS A 22 -1.70 6.27 -4.65
C LYS A 22 -2.47 6.21 -3.34
N ILE A 23 -3.71 5.75 -3.39
CA ILE A 23 -4.54 5.66 -2.20
C ILE A 23 -3.98 4.61 -1.24
N VAL A 24 -3.58 3.46 -1.76
CA VAL A 24 -3.02 2.40 -0.93
C VAL A 24 -1.73 2.88 -0.27
N HIS A 25 -0.85 3.49 -1.03
CA HIS A 25 0.41 3.99 -0.49
C HIS A 25 0.17 5.02 0.61
N THR A 26 -0.74 5.96 0.34
CA THR A 26 -1.04 7.01 1.30
C THR A 26 -1.64 6.44 2.58
N ALA A 27 -2.54 5.47 2.44
CA ALA A 27 -3.17 4.85 3.61
C ALA A 27 -2.14 4.10 4.45
N LEU A 28 -1.25 3.36 3.79
CA LEU A 28 -0.21 2.62 4.51
C LEU A 28 0.78 3.54 5.19
N LYS A 29 1.14 4.63 4.51
CA LYS A 29 2.06 5.60 5.10
C LYS A 29 1.44 6.25 6.33
N SER A 30 0.16 6.58 6.23
CA SER A 30 -0.56 7.18 7.34
C SER A 30 -0.64 6.21 8.52
N LEU A 31 -0.93 4.95 8.23
CA LEU A 31 -0.97 3.94 9.28
C LEU A 31 0.40 3.77 9.93
N TYR A 32 1.43 3.73 9.11
CA TYR A 32 2.80 3.59 9.63
C TYR A 32 3.12 4.73 10.60
N ASP A 33 2.75 5.95 10.22
CA ASP A 33 3.03 7.11 11.05
C ASP A 33 2.23 7.10 12.36
N ASP A 34 1.06 6.46 12.35
CA ASP A 34 0.21 6.39 13.53
C ASP A 34 0.61 5.29 14.52
N LEU A 35 1.39 4.30 14.06
CA LEU A 35 1.78 3.20 14.93
C LEU A 35 2.80 3.66 15.95
N GLY A 36 2.60 3.25 17.20
CA GLY A 36 3.48 3.62 18.28
C GLY A 36 4.63 2.65 18.46
N HIS A 37 5.45 2.93 19.46
CA HIS A 37 6.62 2.10 19.75
C HIS A 37 6.24 0.69 20.13
N GLU A 38 5.10 0.52 20.74
CA GLU A 38 4.68 -0.79 21.21
C GLU A 38 4.19 -1.68 20.08
N GLU A 39 4.11 -1.13 18.89
CA GLU A 39 3.59 -1.86 17.74
C GLU A 39 4.67 -2.11 16.70
N HIS A 40 5.86 -2.44 17.18
CA HIS A 40 7.00 -2.67 16.31
C HIS A 40 6.72 -3.74 15.25
N ASP A 41 6.09 -4.83 15.66
CA ASP A 41 5.85 -5.93 14.73
C ASP A 41 4.94 -5.50 13.59
N VAL A 42 3.86 -4.82 13.93
CA VAL A 42 2.92 -4.34 12.91
C VAL A 42 3.58 -3.29 12.04
N LYS A 43 4.31 -2.38 12.65
CA LYS A 43 4.99 -1.31 11.92
C LYS A 43 6.00 -1.89 10.94
N HIS A 44 6.70 -2.93 11.35
CA HIS A 44 7.68 -3.58 10.49
C HIS A 44 7.02 -4.21 9.28
N VAL A 45 5.86 -4.85 9.48
CA VAL A 45 5.13 -5.46 8.38
C VAL A 45 4.63 -4.38 7.41
N VAL A 46 4.11 -3.28 7.93
CA VAL A 46 3.65 -2.18 7.09
C VAL A 46 4.80 -1.62 6.27
N GLN A 47 5.95 -1.44 6.90
CA GLN A 47 7.13 -0.95 6.20
C GLN A 47 7.56 -1.90 5.09
N ALA A 48 7.47 -3.20 5.33
CA ALA A 48 7.82 -4.19 4.33
C ALA A 48 6.88 -4.10 3.12
N VAL A 49 5.60 -3.84 3.36
CA VAL A 49 4.65 -3.67 2.25
C VAL A 49 4.98 -2.41 1.47
N LEU A 50 5.27 -1.31 2.17
CA LEU A 50 5.64 -0.06 1.51
C LEU A 50 6.87 -0.24 0.64
N ALA A 51 7.82 -1.06 1.09
CA ALA A 51 9.04 -1.31 0.33
C ALA A 51 8.78 -2.07 -0.97
N LYS A 52 7.65 -2.75 -1.07
CA LYS A 52 7.28 -3.47 -2.28
C LYS A 52 6.59 -2.58 -3.30
N LEU A 53 6.17 -1.40 -2.90
CA LEU A 53 5.49 -0.46 -3.78
C LEU A 53 6.53 0.45 -4.44
N PRO A 54 6.14 1.13 -5.53
CA PRO A 54 7.02 2.13 -6.13
C PRO A 54 7.43 3.17 -5.12
N GLY A 55 8.57 3.81 -5.38
CA GLY A 55 9.11 4.80 -4.45
C GLY A 55 8.19 5.98 -4.27
N GLU A 56 8.40 6.70 -3.17
CA GLU A 56 7.56 7.83 -2.84
C GLU A 56 7.58 8.89 -3.93
N HIS A 57 8.72 9.04 -4.59
CA HIS A 57 8.84 10.01 -5.68
C HIS A 57 7.85 9.67 -6.81
N GLU A 58 7.75 8.40 -7.15
CA GLU A 58 6.84 7.97 -8.21
C GLU A 58 5.39 8.10 -7.78
N ILE A 59 5.12 7.84 -6.50
CA ILE A 59 3.78 7.98 -5.98
C ILE A 59 3.33 9.44 -6.03
N ARG A 60 4.23 10.36 -5.70
CA ARG A 60 3.91 11.79 -5.74
C ARG A 60 3.64 12.27 -7.15
N ALA A 61 4.24 11.63 -8.14
CA ALA A 61 4.02 12.01 -9.52
C ALA A 61 2.63 11.68 -10.02
N ILE A 62 1.91 10.82 -9.31
CA ILE A 62 0.54 10.48 -9.67
C ILE A 62 -0.38 11.63 -9.29
N ASP A 63 -1.05 12.19 -10.29
CA ASP A 63 -2.03 13.26 -10.08
C ASP A 63 -3.39 12.59 -9.87
N LEU A 64 -3.81 12.52 -8.64
CA LEU A 64 -5.04 11.79 -8.31
C LEU A 64 -6.26 12.41 -8.96
N ASP A 65 -6.33 13.74 -9.00
CA ASP A 65 -7.45 14.41 -9.65
C ASP A 65 -7.53 14.03 -11.13
N ARG A 66 -6.39 14.02 -11.78
CA ARG A 66 -6.33 13.66 -13.19
C ARG A 66 -6.73 12.21 -13.39
N GLU A 67 -6.25 11.33 -12.52
CA GLU A 67 -6.56 9.91 -12.64
C GLU A 67 -8.05 9.64 -12.41
N LEU A 68 -8.63 10.33 -11.46
CA LEU A 68 -10.05 10.15 -11.18
C LEU A 68 -10.91 10.66 -12.35
N ARG A 69 -10.54 11.77 -12.94
CA ARG A 69 -11.27 12.29 -14.09
C ARG A 69 -11.07 11.43 -15.33
N GLY A 70 -9.83 10.98 -15.53
CA GLY A 70 -9.51 10.17 -16.68
C GLY A 70 -10.10 8.78 -16.61
N SER A 71 -10.33 8.26 -15.42
CA SER A 71 -10.85 6.91 -15.26
C SER A 71 -12.35 6.89 -15.06
N THR A 72 -13.00 8.02 -15.15
CA THR A 72 -14.45 8.07 -15.03
C THR A 72 -15.08 7.24 -16.14
N PRO A 73 -15.85 6.24 -15.80
CA PRO A 73 -16.53 5.46 -16.83
C PRO A 73 -17.54 6.35 -17.49
N ALA A 74 -17.60 6.18 -18.74
CA ALA A 74 -18.55 6.97 -19.51
C ALA A 74 -19.97 6.62 -19.11
#